data_f4b9b60e58b5a09c6e46c5396db26aa4
#
_entry.id   f4b9b60e58b5a09c6e46c5396db26aa4
#
_cell.length_a   1.000
_cell.length_b   1.000
_cell.length_c   1.000
_cell.angle_alpha   90.00
_cell.angle_beta   90.00
_cell.angle_gamma   90.00
#
_symmetry.space_group_name_H-M   'P 1'
#
loop_
_entity.id
_entity.type
_entity.pdbx_description
1 polymer ?
#
loop_
_entity_poly.entity_id
_entity_poly.type
_entity_poly.pdbx_seq_one_letter_code
_entity_poly.pdbx_strand_id
1 'polypeptide(L)'
;MSVEGGNADERLKRIEAITDPALSRLGFDALLVESLARTGGLLGVDSAAVCLLDAHSQQLVTAAAWGIEAGHEPPARLPLGRGYAGKVLTTGDTVMLTDPDDDALAHPALQGQGIRSLLAVPVTIGGSVGGVLHVATRRRGPACDDEQMLRLLADRIALADQARERQVDRATTLALQYDLLPTELPTVVGLEFAARYVAGHDAGVGGDWYDVLPLPDGWVGVAIGDVTGRGLHAATVMGRLRSALRAYALETTDPADVLARLDRKVQHFEPGMMATVCYATIDPARTVVSVSTAGHPPPVMIGGGRAAHSLPVPADLPLGTRIHRPRRVRRYALEPGALLFFFTDGLVERWGPTIDDGLRQLSDSLVATSAETACAETMGALVDGRPLVDDIAMLALRRR
;
A
#
# COMPACT_ATOMS: atom_id res chain seq x y z
N MET A 1 -7.78 22.91 53.28
CA MET A 1 -8.36 22.73 51.91
C MET A 1 -7.45 23.30 50.81
N SER A 2 -6.14 23.14 50.85
CA SER A 2 -5.25 23.73 49.83
C SER A 2 -4.20 22.74 49.25
N VAL A 3 -4.23 21.46 49.63
CA VAL A 3 -3.24 20.46 49.16
C VAL A 3 -3.76 19.66 47.95
N GLU A 4 -5.10 19.53 47.78
CA GLU A 4 -5.68 18.75 46.66
C GLU A 4 -5.70 19.52 45.31
N GLY A 5 -5.76 20.86 45.34
CA GLY A 5 -5.73 21.67 44.11
C GLY A 5 -4.37 21.71 43.42
N GLY A 6 -3.27 21.62 44.13
CA GLY A 6 -1.90 21.62 43.57
C GLY A 6 -1.58 20.32 42.81
N ASN A 7 -2.10 19.20 43.26
CA ASN A 7 -1.85 17.90 42.63
C ASN A 7 -2.63 17.72 41.31
N ALA A 8 -3.83 18.27 41.21
CA ALA A 8 -4.64 18.22 40.00
C ALA A 8 -4.06 19.09 38.86
N ASP A 9 -3.58 20.28 39.17
CA ASP A 9 -3.00 21.22 38.21
C ASP A 9 -1.64 20.70 37.66
N GLU A 10 -0.86 20.08 38.52
CA GLU A 10 0.41 19.46 38.14
C GLU A 10 0.19 18.22 37.28
N ARG A 11 -0.83 17.42 37.54
CA ARG A 11 -1.23 16.27 36.77
C ARG A 11 -1.76 16.69 35.40
N LEU A 12 -2.53 17.77 35.28
CA LEU A 12 -3.00 18.33 34.05
C LEU A 12 -1.84 18.76 33.13
N LYS A 13 -0.85 19.48 33.67
CA LYS A 13 0.37 19.89 32.95
C LYS A 13 1.18 18.70 32.44
N ARG A 14 1.23 17.62 33.18
CA ARG A 14 1.90 16.38 32.77
C ARG A 14 1.19 15.72 31.57
N ILE A 15 -0.15 15.68 31.61
CA ILE A 15 -0.95 15.14 30.51
C ILE A 15 -0.82 16.03 29.27
N GLU A 16 -0.91 17.34 29.42
CA GLU A 16 -0.73 18.29 28.31
C GLU A 16 0.63 18.14 27.61
N ALA A 17 1.70 17.96 28.39
CA ALA A 17 3.04 17.79 27.82
C ALA A 17 3.20 16.54 26.96
N ILE A 18 2.46 15.45 27.27
CA ILE A 18 2.46 14.21 26.48
C ILE A 18 1.50 14.31 25.29
N THR A 19 0.37 15.03 25.45
CA THR A 19 -0.66 15.15 24.41
C THR A 19 -0.44 16.33 23.48
N ASP A 20 0.67 17.07 23.62
CA ASP A 20 1.01 18.22 22.79
C ASP A 20 0.89 17.90 21.28
N PRO A 21 0.03 18.62 20.53
CA PRO A 21 -0.11 18.44 19.09
C PRO A 21 1.18 18.66 18.30
N ALA A 22 2.14 19.41 18.83
CA ALA A 22 3.44 19.63 18.20
C ALA A 22 4.22 18.31 18.03
N LEU A 23 4.08 17.36 18.95
CA LEU A 23 4.68 16.04 18.85
C LEU A 23 4.15 15.22 17.66
N SER A 24 2.90 15.43 17.24
CA SER A 24 2.31 14.72 16.12
C SER A 24 2.87 15.14 14.75
N ARG A 25 3.66 16.23 14.70
CA ARG A 25 4.35 16.71 13.49
C ARG A 25 5.76 16.13 13.35
N LEU A 26 6.26 15.47 14.36
CA LEU A 26 7.58 14.83 14.36
C LEU A 26 7.51 13.49 13.63
N GLY A 27 8.61 13.11 12.99
CA GLY A 27 8.80 11.73 12.55
C GLY A 27 8.86 10.78 13.74
N PHE A 28 8.60 9.48 13.53
CA PHE A 28 8.45 8.48 14.58
C PHE A 28 9.62 8.49 15.59
N ASP A 29 10.85 8.43 15.11
CA ASP A 29 12.05 8.40 15.97
C ASP A 29 12.19 9.67 16.83
N ALA A 30 11.96 10.84 16.22
CA ALA A 30 11.99 12.11 16.93
C ALA A 30 10.84 12.24 17.94
N LEU A 31 9.67 11.68 17.63
CA LEU A 31 8.54 11.61 18.55
C LEU A 31 8.90 10.79 19.80
N LEU A 32 9.53 9.61 19.61
CA LEU A 32 9.94 8.76 20.73
C LEU A 32 10.94 9.47 21.64
N VAL A 33 12.01 10.01 21.08
CA VAL A 33 13.08 10.72 21.84
C VAL A 33 12.51 11.89 22.61
N GLU A 34 11.73 12.76 21.98
CA GLU A 34 11.15 13.94 22.62
C GLU A 34 10.13 13.56 23.71
N SER A 35 9.30 12.55 23.44
CA SER A 35 8.32 12.08 24.42
C SER A 35 8.98 11.49 25.66
N LEU A 36 10.04 10.69 25.50
CA LEU A 36 10.81 10.14 26.60
C LEU A 36 11.54 11.22 27.40
N ALA A 37 12.14 12.20 26.73
CA ALA A 37 12.81 13.32 27.39
C ALA A 37 11.86 14.15 28.26
N ARG A 38 10.68 14.51 27.72
CA ARG A 38 9.65 15.23 28.46
C ARG A 38 9.16 14.41 29.65
N THR A 39 8.84 13.14 29.41
CA THR A 39 8.35 12.24 30.47
C THR A 39 9.40 12.03 31.57
N GLY A 40 10.65 11.77 31.21
CA GLY A 40 11.74 11.61 32.14
C GLY A 40 11.98 12.83 33.01
N GLY A 41 11.95 14.03 32.39
CA GLY A 41 12.07 15.30 33.11
C GLY A 41 10.89 15.58 34.04
N LEU A 42 9.65 15.32 33.61
CA LEU A 42 8.45 15.55 34.43
C LEU A 42 8.31 14.57 35.61
N LEU A 43 8.69 13.31 35.41
CA LEU A 43 8.67 12.28 36.45
C LEU A 43 9.90 12.33 37.38
N GLY A 44 10.95 13.05 36.97
CA GLY A 44 12.21 13.15 37.71
C GLY A 44 12.88 11.78 37.89
N VAL A 45 12.79 10.91 36.90
CA VAL A 45 13.47 9.60 36.88
C VAL A 45 14.87 9.72 36.29
N ASP A 46 15.68 8.67 36.43
CA ASP A 46 17.06 8.67 35.92
C ASP A 46 17.18 8.09 34.52
N SER A 47 16.20 7.31 34.11
CA SER A 47 16.12 6.72 32.75
C SER A 47 14.68 6.48 32.30
N ALA A 48 14.43 6.60 31.00
CA ALA A 48 13.20 6.21 30.34
C ALA A 48 13.55 5.61 28.97
N ALA A 49 12.95 4.48 28.63
CA ALA A 49 13.16 3.88 27.34
C ALA A 49 11.94 3.12 26.84
N VAL A 50 11.82 3.02 25.52
CA VAL A 50 10.84 2.18 24.83
C VAL A 50 11.57 1.11 24.02
N CYS A 51 11.19 -0.14 24.28
CA CYS A 51 11.65 -1.31 23.53
C CYS A 51 10.50 -1.86 22.73
N LEU A 52 10.68 -2.01 21.42
CA LEU A 52 9.69 -2.56 20.50
C LEU A 52 10.11 -3.94 20.02
N LEU A 53 9.13 -4.79 19.77
CA LEU A 53 9.35 -6.15 19.27
C LEU A 53 9.73 -6.10 17.79
N ASP A 54 10.93 -6.57 17.48
CA ASP A 54 11.36 -6.79 16.10
C ASP A 54 10.77 -8.13 15.60
N ALA A 55 9.88 -8.04 14.64
CA ALA A 55 9.19 -9.19 14.06
C ALA A 55 10.12 -10.23 13.42
N HIS A 56 11.29 -9.81 12.92
CA HIS A 56 12.24 -10.69 12.24
C HIS A 56 13.14 -11.43 13.24
N SER A 57 13.70 -10.71 14.23
CA SER A 57 14.60 -11.30 15.20
C SER A 57 13.88 -11.92 16.41
N GLN A 58 12.58 -11.66 16.56
CA GLN A 58 11.79 -12.06 17.74
C GLN A 58 12.47 -11.60 19.05
N GLN A 59 13.00 -10.38 19.07
CA GLN A 59 13.65 -9.76 20.23
C GLN A 59 13.05 -8.37 20.47
N LEU A 60 13.05 -7.93 21.72
CA LEU A 60 12.80 -6.53 22.01
C LEU A 60 14.07 -5.72 21.75
N VAL A 61 13.93 -4.68 20.95
CA VAL A 61 15.02 -3.75 20.62
C VAL A 61 14.68 -2.38 21.19
N THR A 62 15.64 -1.75 21.85
CA THR A 62 15.47 -0.37 22.31
C THR A 62 15.30 0.55 21.11
N ALA A 63 14.09 1.06 20.92
CA ALA A 63 13.75 1.98 19.82
C ALA A 63 14.16 3.42 20.15
N ALA A 64 14.04 3.83 21.42
CA ALA A 64 14.52 5.11 21.92
C ALA A 64 14.79 5.05 23.43
N ALA A 65 15.70 5.89 23.91
CA ALA A 65 16.05 6.00 25.32
C ALA A 65 16.39 7.44 25.71
N TRP A 66 16.21 7.72 27.01
CA TRP A 66 16.58 8.98 27.64
C TRP A 66 17.23 8.72 28.99
N GLY A 67 18.16 9.59 29.43
CA GLY A 67 18.85 9.45 30.72
C GLY A 67 19.98 8.41 30.64
N ILE A 68 20.07 7.50 31.63
CA ILE A 68 21.14 6.49 31.75
C ILE A 68 21.30 5.64 30.48
N GLU A 69 20.20 5.31 29.82
CA GLU A 69 20.20 4.44 28.61
C GLU A 69 20.51 5.21 27.33
N ALA A 70 20.45 6.54 27.37
CA ALA A 70 20.77 7.36 26.18
C ALA A 70 22.26 7.21 25.81
N GLY A 71 22.52 6.95 24.56
CA GLY A 71 23.90 6.78 24.07
C GLY A 71 24.48 5.38 24.26
N HIS A 72 23.69 4.40 24.71
CA HIS A 72 24.10 2.99 24.71
C HIS A 72 24.09 2.45 23.27
N GLU A 73 25.26 2.23 22.68
CA GLU A 73 25.42 1.69 21.34
C GLU A 73 26.20 0.36 21.35
N PRO A 74 25.72 -0.68 20.64
CA PRO A 74 24.48 -0.73 19.85
C PRO A 74 23.22 -0.71 20.73
N PRO A 75 22.02 -0.42 20.16
CA PRO A 75 20.77 -0.46 20.92
C PRO A 75 20.60 -1.79 21.66
N ALA A 76 20.15 -1.73 22.90
CA ALA A 76 19.99 -2.93 23.71
C ALA A 76 18.97 -3.89 23.08
N ARG A 77 19.32 -5.18 23.08
CA ARG A 77 18.45 -6.27 22.66
C ARG A 77 18.10 -7.12 23.87
N LEU A 78 16.82 -7.26 24.14
CA LEU A 78 16.31 -7.97 25.31
C LEU A 78 15.72 -9.31 24.86
N PRO A 79 16.16 -10.44 25.44
CA PRO A 79 15.58 -11.74 25.12
C PRO A 79 14.14 -11.83 25.61
N LEU A 80 13.29 -12.47 24.84
CA LEU A 80 11.92 -12.75 25.27
C LEU A 80 11.92 -13.70 26.46
N GLY A 81 11.00 -13.46 27.40
CA GLY A 81 10.78 -14.32 28.57
C GLY A 81 11.73 -14.12 29.73
N ARG A 82 12.65 -13.12 29.70
CA ARG A 82 13.55 -12.80 30.83
C ARG A 82 13.33 -11.40 31.37
N GLY A 83 13.61 -11.20 32.63
CA GLY A 83 13.53 -9.92 33.32
C GLY A 83 12.12 -9.30 33.31
N TYR A 84 12.08 -7.99 33.64
CA TYR A 84 10.80 -7.25 33.67
C TYR A 84 10.10 -7.21 32.29
N ALA A 85 10.87 -7.05 31.23
CA ALA A 85 10.33 -6.93 29.88
C ALA A 85 9.66 -8.22 29.43
N GLY A 86 10.26 -9.37 29.73
CA GLY A 86 9.67 -10.68 29.47
C GLY A 86 8.37 -10.90 30.24
N LYS A 87 8.27 -10.42 31.48
CA LYS A 87 7.02 -10.47 32.27
C LYS A 87 5.93 -9.64 31.60
N VAL A 88 6.21 -8.37 31.27
CA VAL A 88 5.23 -7.48 30.60
C VAL A 88 4.72 -8.10 29.31
N LEU A 89 5.60 -8.66 28.49
CA LEU A 89 5.19 -9.30 27.20
C LEU A 89 4.30 -10.52 27.43
N THR A 90 4.57 -11.30 28.49
CA THR A 90 3.84 -12.56 28.75
C THR A 90 2.48 -12.32 29.39
N THR A 91 2.40 -11.37 30.35
CA THR A 91 1.18 -11.12 31.11
C THR A 91 0.31 -10.01 30.52
N GLY A 92 0.90 -9.07 29.81
CA GLY A 92 0.25 -7.84 29.37
C GLY A 92 0.02 -6.83 30.51
N ASP A 93 0.58 -7.10 31.68
CA ASP A 93 0.38 -6.26 32.85
C ASP A 93 1.57 -5.33 33.12
N THR A 94 1.33 -4.26 33.88
CA THR A 94 2.38 -3.41 34.42
C THR A 94 3.25 -4.19 35.40
N VAL A 95 4.56 -4.02 35.29
CA VAL A 95 5.53 -4.60 36.21
C VAL A 95 6.24 -3.49 36.94
N MET A 96 6.20 -3.55 38.30
CA MET A 96 6.97 -2.68 39.17
C MET A 96 8.03 -3.51 39.89
N LEU A 97 9.28 -3.05 39.86
CA LEU A 97 10.40 -3.65 40.61
C LEU A 97 10.91 -2.68 41.65
N THR A 98 11.19 -3.21 42.83
CA THR A 98 11.84 -2.48 43.96
C THR A 98 13.11 -3.20 44.32
N ASP A 99 14.24 -2.46 44.43
CA ASP A 99 15.59 -2.98 44.65
C ASP A 99 15.90 -4.22 43.76
N PRO A 100 15.71 -4.13 42.40
CA PRO A 100 15.93 -5.25 41.53
C PRO A 100 17.40 -5.66 41.47
N ASP A 101 17.64 -6.96 41.32
CA ASP A 101 18.92 -7.50 40.88
C ASP A 101 19.11 -7.39 39.36
N ASP A 102 20.32 -7.67 38.88
CA ASP A 102 20.66 -7.58 37.46
C ASP A 102 19.89 -8.60 36.60
N ASP A 103 19.49 -9.74 37.18
CA ASP A 103 18.67 -10.77 36.47
C ASP A 103 17.22 -10.32 36.32
N ALA A 104 16.66 -9.64 37.34
CA ALA A 104 15.32 -9.07 37.23
C ALA A 104 15.28 -7.91 36.24
N LEU A 105 16.35 -7.11 36.16
CA LEU A 105 16.47 -6.08 35.14
C LEU A 105 16.64 -6.68 33.74
N ALA A 106 17.56 -7.66 33.59
CA ALA A 106 17.90 -8.30 32.33
C ALA A 106 18.07 -7.30 31.12
N HIS A 107 18.53 -6.07 31.44
CA HIS A 107 18.70 -4.97 30.50
C HIS A 107 20.15 -4.46 30.56
N PRO A 108 20.96 -4.66 29.50
CA PRO A 108 22.40 -4.37 29.54
C PRO A 108 22.75 -2.94 29.96
N ALA A 109 21.98 -1.95 29.54
CA ALA A 109 22.25 -0.55 29.87
C ALA A 109 21.88 -0.17 31.33
N LEU A 110 21.07 -0.94 32.02
CA LEU A 110 20.64 -0.70 33.38
C LEU A 110 21.45 -1.50 34.42
N GLN A 111 22.07 -2.61 33.99
CA GLN A 111 22.89 -3.46 34.85
C GLN A 111 24.07 -2.68 35.41
N GLY A 112 24.33 -2.86 36.71
CA GLY A 112 25.43 -2.15 37.41
C GLY A 112 25.22 -0.64 37.64
N GLN A 113 24.08 -0.08 37.20
CA GLN A 113 23.77 1.36 37.30
C GLN A 113 23.18 1.78 38.65
N GLY A 114 22.98 0.84 39.56
CA GLY A 114 22.43 1.12 40.91
C GLY A 114 20.94 1.48 40.87
N ILE A 115 20.19 0.91 39.95
CA ILE A 115 18.74 1.09 39.85
C ILE A 115 18.07 0.53 41.10
N ARG A 116 17.23 1.34 41.76
CA ARG A 116 16.49 0.98 42.96
C ARG A 116 15.01 0.72 42.69
N SER A 117 14.48 1.28 41.62
CA SER A 117 13.10 1.06 41.25
C SER A 117 12.92 1.18 39.74
N LEU A 118 12.05 0.34 39.20
CA LEU A 118 11.67 0.34 37.79
C LEU A 118 10.17 0.13 37.67
N LEU A 119 9.51 0.89 36.77
CA LEU A 119 8.14 0.72 36.39
C LEU A 119 8.10 0.50 34.89
N ALA A 120 7.48 -0.59 34.45
CA ALA A 120 7.33 -0.95 33.04
C ALA A 120 5.86 -1.21 32.68
N VAL A 121 5.39 -0.63 31.57
CA VAL A 121 4.04 -0.79 31.06
C VAL A 121 4.07 -1.39 29.65
N PRO A 122 3.04 -2.16 29.25
CA PRO A 122 2.95 -2.70 27.92
C PRO A 122 2.67 -1.61 26.88
N VAL A 123 3.28 -1.73 25.71
CA VAL A 123 2.89 -1.01 24.47
C VAL A 123 2.06 -1.97 23.62
N THR A 124 0.73 -1.74 23.55
CA THR A 124 -0.20 -2.64 22.89
C THR A 124 -0.44 -2.20 21.45
N ILE A 125 0.03 -3.01 20.49
CA ILE A 125 -0.06 -2.75 19.05
C ILE A 125 -1.01 -3.79 18.45
N GLY A 126 -2.09 -3.36 17.78
CA GLY A 126 -3.02 -4.27 17.13
C GLY A 126 -3.72 -5.29 18.05
N GLY A 127 -3.84 -4.98 19.34
CA GLY A 127 -4.47 -5.87 20.35
C GLY A 127 -3.52 -6.88 21.00
N SER A 128 -2.23 -6.87 20.65
CA SER A 128 -1.19 -7.67 21.27
C SER A 128 -0.09 -6.78 21.86
N VAL A 129 0.68 -7.29 22.82
CA VAL A 129 1.81 -6.54 23.39
C VAL A 129 2.95 -6.57 22.38
N GLY A 130 3.19 -5.43 21.71
CA GLY A 130 4.25 -5.24 20.71
C GLY A 130 5.48 -4.51 21.25
N GLY A 131 5.50 -4.16 22.55
CA GLY A 131 6.63 -3.48 23.14
C GLY A 131 6.49 -3.24 24.63
N VAL A 132 7.49 -2.60 25.22
CA VAL A 132 7.55 -2.25 26.63
C VAL A 132 8.10 -0.83 26.77
N LEU A 133 7.36 0.02 27.46
CA LEU A 133 7.83 1.32 27.91
C LEU A 133 8.19 1.22 29.38
N HIS A 134 9.38 1.68 29.77
CA HIS A 134 9.79 1.68 31.16
C HIS A 134 10.46 2.99 31.60
N VAL A 135 10.41 3.22 32.90
CA VAL A 135 11.18 4.24 33.58
C VAL A 135 11.92 3.62 34.74
N ALA A 136 13.13 4.12 35.03
CA ALA A 136 13.97 3.62 36.10
C ALA A 136 14.61 4.75 36.94
N THR A 137 14.83 4.50 38.23
CA THR A 137 15.43 5.47 39.12
C THR A 137 16.36 4.82 40.13
N ARG A 138 17.40 5.55 40.55
CA ARG A 138 18.32 5.20 41.64
C ARG A 138 17.77 5.55 43.01
N ARG A 139 16.64 6.22 43.12
CA ARG A 139 15.98 6.56 44.38
C ARG A 139 15.16 5.37 44.88
N ARG A 140 15.08 5.25 46.23
CA ARG A 140 14.17 4.29 46.86
C ARG A 140 12.73 4.79 46.80
N GLY A 141 11.82 3.89 46.63
CA GLY A 141 10.40 4.18 46.50
C GLY A 141 9.87 3.79 45.12
N PRO A 142 8.60 4.07 44.80
CA PRO A 142 8.06 3.81 43.48
C PRO A 142 8.83 4.64 42.44
N ALA A 143 9.11 4.01 41.27
CA ALA A 143 9.82 4.69 40.19
C ALA A 143 9.02 5.90 39.69
N CYS A 144 7.71 5.82 39.79
CA CYS A 144 6.78 6.82 39.34
C CYS A 144 5.45 6.63 40.07
N ASP A 145 4.85 7.72 40.52
CA ASP A 145 3.51 7.72 41.14
C ASP A 145 2.40 7.80 40.12
N ASP A 146 2.73 7.92 38.84
CA ASP A 146 1.78 8.12 37.77
C ASP A 146 1.90 7.03 36.66
N GLU A 147 1.54 5.78 37.01
CA GLU A 147 1.41 4.68 36.05
C GLU A 147 0.49 5.03 34.90
N GLN A 148 -0.59 5.76 35.17
CA GLN A 148 -1.57 6.15 34.17
C GLN A 148 -0.96 7.04 33.09
N MET A 149 -0.04 7.92 33.45
CA MET A 149 0.69 8.75 32.51
C MET A 149 1.58 7.91 31.58
N LEU A 150 2.27 6.92 32.11
CA LEU A 150 3.09 6.00 31.30
C LEU A 150 2.23 5.17 30.36
N ARG A 151 1.06 4.71 30.80
CA ARG A 151 0.12 3.99 29.92
C ARG A 151 -0.39 4.88 28.79
N LEU A 152 -0.74 6.14 29.05
CA LEU A 152 -1.13 7.10 28.01
C LEU A 152 -0.01 7.33 26.97
N LEU A 153 1.24 7.42 27.45
CA LEU A 153 2.37 7.52 26.53
C LEU A 153 2.57 6.23 25.72
N ALA A 154 2.43 5.06 26.34
CA ALA A 154 2.51 3.76 25.65
C ALA A 154 1.45 3.63 24.56
N ASP A 155 0.20 4.04 24.84
CA ASP A 155 -0.89 4.04 23.85
C ASP A 155 -0.57 4.99 22.68
N ARG A 156 -0.02 6.16 22.95
CA ARG A 156 0.40 7.10 21.91
C ARG A 156 1.52 6.55 21.04
N ILE A 157 2.51 5.91 21.64
CA ILE A 157 3.60 5.25 20.93
C ILE A 157 3.04 4.13 20.04
N ALA A 158 2.12 3.32 20.56
CA ALA A 158 1.48 2.24 19.80
C ALA A 158 0.73 2.77 18.57
N LEU A 159 -0.03 3.87 18.70
CA LEU A 159 -0.71 4.50 17.58
C LEU A 159 0.26 5.06 16.54
N ALA A 160 1.36 5.67 16.99
CA ALA A 160 2.38 6.21 16.09
C ALA A 160 3.13 5.10 15.34
N ASP A 161 3.43 3.98 15.99
CA ASP A 161 4.07 2.83 15.36
C ASP A 161 3.16 2.16 14.33
N GLN A 162 1.88 1.97 14.64
CA GLN A 162 0.89 1.49 13.66
C GLN A 162 0.77 2.39 12.43
N ALA A 163 0.81 3.71 12.63
CA ALA A 163 0.77 4.67 11.52
C ALA A 163 2.03 4.56 10.65
N ARG A 164 3.20 4.41 11.28
CA ARG A 164 4.48 4.22 10.61
C ARG A 164 4.50 2.92 9.79
N GLU A 165 4.09 1.78 10.37
CA GLU A 165 4.02 0.50 9.66
C GLU A 165 3.12 0.59 8.42
N ARG A 166 1.91 1.14 8.58
CA ARG A 166 0.99 1.33 7.44
C ARG A 166 1.60 2.21 6.35
N GLN A 167 2.36 3.25 6.72
CA GLN A 167 3.01 4.13 5.76
C GLN A 167 4.16 3.45 5.01
N VAL A 168 4.96 2.64 5.70
CA VAL A 168 6.07 1.85 5.12
C VAL A 168 5.50 0.79 4.18
N ASP A 169 4.48 0.04 4.61
CA ASP A 169 3.81 -0.96 3.80
C ASP A 169 3.24 -0.33 2.53
N ARG A 170 2.57 0.81 2.67
CA ARG A 170 2.01 1.55 1.53
C ARG A 170 3.10 2.01 0.56
N ALA A 171 4.19 2.58 1.05
CA ALA A 171 5.29 3.04 0.21
C ALA A 171 5.99 1.88 -0.52
N THR A 172 6.25 0.79 0.18
CA THR A 172 6.85 -0.42 -0.38
C THR A 172 5.95 -1.04 -1.45
N THR A 173 4.65 -1.09 -1.17
CA THR A 173 3.66 -1.67 -2.07
C THR A 173 3.48 -0.81 -3.32
N LEU A 174 3.45 0.52 -3.20
CA LEU A 174 3.43 1.44 -4.34
C LEU A 174 4.70 1.34 -5.19
N ALA A 175 5.88 1.24 -4.57
CA ALA A 175 7.13 1.08 -5.30
C ALA A 175 7.14 -0.22 -6.13
N LEU A 176 6.70 -1.34 -5.54
CA LEU A 176 6.56 -2.61 -6.25
C LEU A 176 5.59 -2.52 -7.44
N GLN A 177 4.49 -1.81 -7.30
CA GLN A 177 3.53 -1.64 -8.39
C GLN A 177 4.12 -0.83 -9.55
N TYR A 178 4.79 0.28 -9.24
CA TYR A 178 5.46 1.06 -10.29
C TYR A 178 6.53 0.25 -11.01
N ASP A 179 7.25 -0.64 -10.34
CA ASP A 179 8.21 -1.55 -10.96
C ASP A 179 7.54 -2.64 -11.81
N LEU A 180 6.29 -3.00 -11.48
CA LEU A 180 5.51 -3.98 -12.25
C LEU A 180 4.79 -3.37 -13.46
N LEU A 181 4.66 -2.06 -13.57
CA LEU A 181 4.10 -1.36 -14.74
C LEU A 181 5.22 -0.97 -15.73
N PRO A 182 4.91 -0.74 -17.02
CA PRO A 182 5.89 -0.23 -17.96
C PRO A 182 6.37 1.16 -17.53
N THR A 183 7.66 1.31 -17.28
CA THR A 183 8.29 2.62 -16.99
C THR A 183 8.24 3.55 -18.21
N GLU A 184 8.34 2.98 -19.41
CA GLU A 184 8.25 3.70 -20.68
C GLU A 184 7.45 2.88 -21.69
N LEU A 185 6.66 3.58 -22.51
CA LEU A 185 5.96 2.95 -23.61
C LEU A 185 6.90 2.81 -24.81
N PRO A 186 6.84 1.69 -25.55
CA PRO A 186 7.72 1.49 -26.71
C PRO A 186 7.37 2.44 -27.84
N THR A 187 8.40 2.91 -28.54
CA THR A 187 8.22 3.64 -29.80
C THR A 187 7.96 2.65 -30.94
N VAL A 188 6.80 2.78 -31.59
CA VAL A 188 6.41 1.94 -32.73
C VAL A 188 6.06 2.82 -33.92
N VAL A 189 6.69 2.56 -35.05
CA VAL A 189 6.45 3.33 -36.28
C VAL A 189 4.98 3.21 -36.70
N GLY A 190 4.35 4.37 -36.96
CA GLY A 190 2.94 4.47 -37.38
C GLY A 190 1.93 4.42 -36.24
N LEU A 191 2.36 4.26 -35.00
CA LEU A 191 1.51 4.29 -33.81
C LEU A 191 2.02 5.32 -32.79
N GLU A 192 1.10 5.92 -32.06
CA GLU A 192 1.34 6.80 -30.93
C GLU A 192 0.64 6.22 -29.71
N PHE A 193 1.31 6.22 -28.57
CA PHE A 193 0.79 5.70 -27.31
C PHE A 193 0.89 6.74 -26.22
N ALA A 194 -0.08 6.73 -25.31
CA ALA A 194 -0.02 7.40 -24.02
C ALA A 194 -0.74 6.54 -22.98
N ALA A 195 -0.27 6.55 -21.75
CA ALA A 195 -0.92 5.84 -20.67
C ALA A 195 -0.89 6.66 -19.39
N ARG A 196 -1.86 6.39 -18.51
CA ARG A 196 -1.91 6.94 -17.16
C ARG A 196 -2.32 5.82 -16.21
N TYR A 197 -1.77 5.89 -15.03
CA TYR A 197 -2.14 5.07 -13.90
C TYR A 197 -2.38 5.96 -12.68
N VAL A 198 -3.48 5.73 -11.99
CA VAL A 198 -3.84 6.45 -10.78
C VAL A 198 -4.24 5.45 -9.71
N ALA A 199 -3.47 5.40 -8.63
CA ALA A 199 -3.77 4.53 -7.50
C ALA A 199 -4.98 5.04 -6.70
N GLY A 200 -5.86 4.16 -6.29
CA GLY A 200 -6.98 4.46 -5.41
C GLY A 200 -6.51 4.92 -4.02
N HIS A 201 -7.34 5.74 -3.34
CA HIS A 201 -6.92 6.42 -2.08
C HIS A 201 -6.70 5.48 -0.89
N ASP A 202 -7.44 4.38 -0.77
CA ASP A 202 -7.49 3.57 0.45
C ASP A 202 -6.70 2.25 0.39
N ALA A 203 -6.23 1.82 -0.77
CA ALA A 203 -5.73 0.46 -0.95
C ALA A 203 -4.22 0.32 -1.16
N GLY A 204 -3.51 1.41 -1.39
CA GLY A 204 -2.05 1.38 -1.61
C GLY A 204 -1.63 0.79 -2.96
N VAL A 205 -2.10 -0.38 -3.36
CA VAL A 205 -1.74 -1.05 -4.63
C VAL A 205 -2.90 -1.89 -5.09
N GLY A 206 -3.23 -1.79 -6.38
CA GLY A 206 -4.30 -2.54 -7.02
C GLY A 206 -3.85 -3.64 -7.96
N GLY A 207 -4.86 -4.28 -8.54
CA GLY A 207 -4.73 -5.30 -9.55
C GLY A 207 -4.62 -4.77 -10.98
N ASP A 208 -4.79 -3.47 -11.18
CA ASP A 208 -4.82 -2.83 -12.48
C ASP A 208 -3.45 -2.79 -13.17
N TRP A 209 -3.43 -3.07 -14.46
CA TRP A 209 -2.22 -2.92 -15.28
C TRP A 209 -2.54 -2.61 -16.73
N TYR A 210 -1.54 -2.11 -17.44
CA TYR A 210 -1.51 -2.02 -18.90
C TYR A 210 -0.17 -2.47 -19.45
N ASP A 211 -0.13 -2.81 -20.74
CA ASP A 211 1.11 -3.17 -21.42
C ASP A 211 1.04 -2.88 -22.93
N VAL A 212 2.17 -2.53 -23.54
CA VAL A 212 2.35 -2.40 -24.97
C VAL A 212 3.54 -3.25 -25.39
N LEU A 213 3.32 -4.21 -26.27
CA LEU A 213 4.26 -5.26 -26.60
C LEU A 213 4.64 -5.17 -28.10
N PRO A 214 5.83 -4.70 -28.44
CA PRO A 214 6.39 -4.98 -29.75
C PRO A 214 6.56 -6.49 -29.91
N LEU A 215 5.93 -7.08 -30.90
CA LEU A 215 5.94 -8.52 -31.16
C LEU A 215 6.77 -8.83 -32.43
N PRO A 216 7.14 -10.11 -32.65
CA PRO A 216 7.83 -10.54 -33.85
C PRO A 216 7.08 -10.13 -35.12
N ASP A 217 7.79 -10.06 -36.25
CA ASP A 217 7.26 -9.74 -37.58
C ASP A 217 6.48 -8.41 -37.66
N GLY A 218 6.78 -7.49 -36.73
CA GLY A 218 6.18 -6.16 -36.70
C GLY A 218 4.77 -6.11 -36.13
N TRP A 219 4.26 -7.15 -35.53
CA TRP A 219 3.00 -7.10 -34.77
C TRP A 219 3.13 -6.27 -33.49
N VAL A 220 2.03 -5.79 -32.97
CA VAL A 220 1.98 -5.06 -31.69
C VAL A 220 0.85 -5.61 -30.85
N GLY A 221 1.16 -6.01 -29.62
CA GLY A 221 0.17 -6.37 -28.61
C GLY A 221 -0.13 -5.18 -27.70
N VAL A 222 -1.39 -5.05 -27.28
CA VAL A 222 -1.85 -4.10 -26.27
C VAL A 222 -2.70 -4.84 -25.26
N ALA A 223 -2.36 -4.72 -24.00
CA ALA A 223 -3.09 -5.35 -22.89
C ALA A 223 -3.50 -4.30 -21.86
N ILE A 224 -4.68 -4.50 -21.30
CA ILE A 224 -5.13 -3.86 -20.08
C ILE A 224 -5.94 -4.86 -19.27
N GLY A 225 -5.88 -4.80 -17.96
CA GLY A 225 -6.60 -5.73 -17.12
C GLY A 225 -6.65 -5.29 -15.67
N ASP A 226 -7.43 -6.02 -14.90
CA ASP A 226 -7.60 -5.87 -13.47
C ASP A 226 -7.68 -7.23 -12.79
N VAL A 227 -6.96 -7.41 -11.68
CA VAL A 227 -7.00 -8.60 -10.80
C VAL A 227 -7.88 -8.31 -9.59
N THR A 228 -8.87 -9.15 -9.36
CA THR A 228 -9.77 -9.02 -8.23
C THR A 228 -9.02 -8.96 -6.90
N GLY A 229 -9.43 -8.02 -6.04
CA GLY A 229 -8.80 -7.77 -4.75
C GLY A 229 -7.88 -6.57 -4.77
N ARG A 230 -7.19 -6.33 -3.67
CA ARG A 230 -6.32 -5.16 -3.49
C ARG A 230 -5.07 -5.51 -2.67
N GLY A 231 -4.08 -4.64 -2.69
CA GLY A 231 -2.85 -4.79 -1.94
C GLY A 231 -1.82 -5.70 -2.62
N LEU A 232 -0.77 -6.03 -1.88
CA LEU A 232 0.41 -6.75 -2.38
C LEU A 232 0.06 -8.08 -3.06
N HIS A 233 -0.98 -8.79 -2.60
CA HIS A 233 -1.39 -10.06 -3.20
C HIS A 233 -1.92 -9.87 -4.62
N ALA A 234 -2.84 -8.92 -4.83
CA ALA A 234 -3.38 -8.60 -6.16
C ALA A 234 -2.27 -8.14 -7.12
N ALA A 235 -1.37 -7.25 -6.68
CA ALA A 235 -0.21 -6.80 -7.45
C ALA A 235 0.74 -7.95 -7.83
N THR A 236 0.97 -8.89 -6.91
CA THR A 236 1.81 -10.06 -7.18
C THR A 236 1.19 -10.96 -8.25
N VAL A 237 -0.11 -11.22 -8.17
CA VAL A 237 -0.84 -11.99 -9.17
C VAL A 237 -0.84 -11.24 -10.51
N MET A 238 -1.09 -9.93 -10.51
CA MET A 238 -1.03 -9.06 -11.69
C MET A 238 0.33 -9.18 -12.39
N GLY A 239 1.44 -9.06 -11.67
CA GLY A 239 2.78 -9.20 -12.25
C GLY A 239 3.04 -10.58 -12.89
N ARG A 240 2.52 -11.65 -12.27
CA ARG A 240 2.59 -13.01 -12.83
C ARG A 240 1.72 -13.17 -14.08
N LEU A 241 0.54 -12.54 -14.13
CA LEU A 241 -0.34 -12.57 -15.30
C LEU A 241 0.26 -11.78 -16.46
N ARG A 242 0.76 -10.58 -16.18
CA ARG A 242 1.43 -9.73 -17.17
C ARG A 242 2.64 -10.44 -17.79
N SER A 243 3.49 -11.07 -16.95
CA SER A 243 4.65 -11.84 -17.43
C SER A 243 4.23 -13.03 -18.29
N ALA A 244 3.20 -13.78 -17.89
CA ALA A 244 2.69 -14.91 -18.65
C ALA A 244 2.05 -14.46 -20.00
N LEU A 245 1.29 -13.36 -20.00
CA LEU A 245 0.71 -12.78 -21.19
C LEU A 245 1.81 -12.41 -22.21
N ARG A 246 2.88 -11.76 -21.77
CA ARG A 246 4.04 -11.44 -22.61
C ARG A 246 4.64 -12.69 -23.26
N ALA A 247 4.82 -13.77 -22.48
CA ALA A 247 5.35 -15.02 -23.00
C ALA A 247 4.42 -15.65 -24.05
N TYR A 248 3.11 -15.70 -23.78
CA TYR A 248 2.14 -16.27 -24.74
C TYR A 248 1.98 -15.41 -26.00
N ALA A 249 2.09 -14.09 -25.87
CA ALA A 249 2.04 -13.17 -27.01
C ALA A 249 3.19 -13.33 -28.00
N LEU A 250 4.33 -13.89 -27.57
CA LEU A 250 5.45 -14.25 -28.46
C LEU A 250 5.18 -15.50 -29.30
N GLU A 251 4.25 -16.35 -28.87
CA GLU A 251 3.96 -17.62 -29.51
C GLU A 251 2.81 -17.54 -30.54
N THR A 252 1.89 -16.57 -30.37
CA THR A 252 0.71 -16.42 -31.23
C THR A 252 0.25 -14.97 -31.33
N THR A 253 -0.22 -14.58 -32.52
CA THR A 253 -0.82 -13.25 -32.75
C THR A 253 -2.34 -13.24 -32.54
N ASP A 254 -2.95 -14.40 -32.25
CA ASP A 254 -4.39 -14.50 -31.95
C ASP A 254 -4.67 -14.11 -30.49
N PRO A 255 -5.35 -12.97 -30.23
CA PRO A 255 -5.63 -12.53 -28.87
C PRO A 255 -6.54 -13.50 -28.09
N ALA A 256 -7.41 -14.26 -28.78
CA ALA A 256 -8.24 -15.25 -28.12
C ALA A 256 -7.43 -16.45 -27.60
N ASP A 257 -6.43 -16.90 -28.34
CA ASP A 257 -5.52 -17.99 -27.91
C ASP A 257 -4.65 -17.53 -26.71
N VAL A 258 -4.12 -16.31 -26.76
CA VAL A 258 -3.35 -15.74 -25.64
C VAL A 258 -4.19 -15.73 -24.34
N LEU A 259 -5.43 -15.21 -24.41
CA LEU A 259 -6.31 -15.17 -23.24
C LEU A 259 -6.76 -16.56 -22.79
N ALA A 260 -6.92 -17.53 -23.71
CA ALA A 260 -7.25 -18.91 -23.37
C ALA A 260 -6.09 -19.62 -22.61
N ARG A 261 -4.85 -19.35 -22.99
CA ARG A 261 -3.65 -19.84 -22.30
C ARG A 261 -3.51 -19.20 -20.92
N LEU A 262 -3.73 -17.88 -20.83
CA LEU A 262 -3.69 -17.14 -19.59
C LEU A 262 -4.75 -17.64 -18.61
N ASP A 263 -5.97 -17.94 -19.09
CA ASP A 263 -7.05 -18.49 -18.27
C ASP A 263 -6.67 -19.85 -17.66
N ARG A 264 -6.12 -20.76 -18.48
CA ARG A 264 -5.62 -22.05 -17.96
C ARG A 264 -4.54 -21.86 -16.88
N LYS A 265 -3.64 -20.89 -17.06
CA LYS A 265 -2.61 -20.56 -16.06
C LYS A 265 -3.23 -20.06 -14.76
N VAL A 266 -4.22 -19.16 -14.83
CA VAL A 266 -4.91 -18.64 -13.63
C VAL A 266 -5.61 -19.79 -12.89
N GLN A 267 -6.39 -20.60 -13.58
CA GLN A 267 -7.12 -21.72 -12.98
C GLN A 267 -6.20 -22.74 -12.28
N HIS A 268 -4.99 -22.92 -12.79
CA HIS A 268 -4.06 -23.93 -12.26
C HIS A 268 -3.17 -23.38 -11.13
N PHE A 269 -2.61 -22.18 -11.30
CA PHE A 269 -1.57 -21.64 -10.41
C PHE A 269 -2.06 -20.57 -9.44
N GLU A 270 -3.24 -19.97 -9.69
CA GLU A 270 -3.82 -18.92 -8.87
C GLU A 270 -5.27 -19.30 -8.47
N PRO A 271 -5.46 -20.46 -7.78
CA PRO A 271 -6.80 -20.98 -7.50
C PRO A 271 -7.62 -19.98 -6.66
N GLY A 272 -8.83 -19.67 -7.11
CA GLY A 272 -9.72 -18.71 -6.45
C GLY A 272 -9.52 -17.25 -6.85
N MET A 273 -8.48 -16.95 -7.63
CA MET A 273 -8.29 -15.62 -8.20
C MET A 273 -9.06 -15.46 -9.51
N MET A 274 -9.57 -14.27 -9.73
CA MET A 274 -10.16 -13.87 -11.00
C MET A 274 -9.46 -12.62 -11.52
N ALA A 275 -9.48 -12.45 -12.83
CA ALA A 275 -8.99 -11.22 -13.45
C ALA A 275 -9.82 -10.88 -14.71
N THR A 276 -9.98 -9.60 -14.94
CA THR A 276 -10.52 -9.11 -16.20
C THR A 276 -9.36 -8.67 -17.10
N VAL A 277 -9.41 -8.99 -18.40
CA VAL A 277 -8.37 -8.62 -19.36
C VAL A 277 -8.98 -8.28 -20.70
N CYS A 278 -8.55 -7.16 -21.28
CA CYS A 278 -8.69 -6.86 -22.69
C CYS A 278 -7.32 -6.99 -23.35
N TYR A 279 -7.20 -7.85 -24.36
CA TYR A 279 -5.99 -8.00 -25.15
C TYR A 279 -6.28 -7.77 -26.63
N ALA A 280 -5.47 -6.93 -27.27
CA ALA A 280 -5.59 -6.59 -28.68
C ALA A 280 -4.25 -6.80 -29.38
N THR A 281 -4.33 -7.21 -30.67
CA THR A 281 -3.16 -7.27 -31.56
C THR A 281 -3.39 -6.39 -32.77
N ILE A 282 -2.35 -5.64 -33.19
CA ILE A 282 -2.35 -4.78 -34.37
C ILE A 282 -1.41 -5.40 -35.41
N ASP A 283 -1.90 -5.51 -36.63
CA ASP A 283 -1.15 -6.07 -37.77
C ASP A 283 0.09 -5.21 -38.13
N PRO A 284 1.10 -5.77 -38.81
CA PRO A 284 2.29 -5.03 -39.24
C PRO A 284 1.99 -3.81 -40.12
N ALA A 285 0.93 -3.85 -40.92
CA ALA A 285 0.51 -2.74 -41.78
C ALA A 285 -0.24 -1.63 -41.02
N ARG A 286 -0.57 -1.84 -39.73
CA ARG A 286 -1.35 -0.92 -38.88
C ARG A 286 -2.77 -0.67 -39.41
N THR A 287 -3.33 -1.62 -40.12
CA THR A 287 -4.65 -1.49 -40.75
C THR A 287 -5.76 -2.21 -40.04
N VAL A 288 -5.43 -3.22 -39.22
CA VAL A 288 -6.39 -4.06 -38.50
C VAL A 288 -5.99 -4.18 -37.06
N VAL A 289 -6.97 -4.03 -36.17
CA VAL A 289 -6.87 -4.41 -34.78
C VAL A 289 -7.79 -5.60 -34.50
N SER A 290 -7.23 -6.65 -33.85
CA SER A 290 -7.96 -7.83 -33.38
C SER A 290 -8.10 -7.74 -31.89
N VAL A 291 -9.32 -7.81 -31.33
CA VAL A 291 -9.59 -7.62 -29.90
C VAL A 291 -10.31 -8.84 -29.33
N SER A 292 -9.87 -9.28 -28.17
CA SER A 292 -10.52 -10.28 -27.33
C SER A 292 -10.58 -9.78 -25.90
N THR A 293 -11.67 -10.08 -25.19
CA THR A 293 -11.85 -9.69 -23.78
C THR A 293 -12.13 -10.91 -22.92
N ALA A 294 -11.75 -10.82 -21.67
CA ALA A 294 -12.06 -11.78 -20.61
C ALA A 294 -12.71 -11.01 -19.45
N GLY A 295 -14.01 -10.75 -19.52
CA GLY A 295 -14.74 -10.01 -18.48
C GLY A 295 -14.43 -8.51 -18.42
N HIS A 296 -13.53 -8.02 -19.25
CA HIS A 296 -13.06 -6.63 -19.23
C HIS A 296 -13.92 -5.75 -20.14
N PRO A 297 -14.16 -4.46 -19.79
CA PRO A 297 -14.81 -3.52 -20.67
C PRO A 297 -14.11 -3.42 -22.04
N PRO A 298 -14.85 -3.37 -23.14
CA PRO A 298 -14.26 -3.21 -24.45
C PRO A 298 -13.70 -1.80 -24.64
N PRO A 299 -12.65 -1.61 -25.47
CA PRO A 299 -12.08 -0.30 -25.71
C PRO A 299 -13.05 0.59 -26.48
N VAL A 300 -12.92 1.91 -26.29
CA VAL A 300 -13.61 2.93 -27.07
C VAL A 300 -12.78 3.30 -28.30
N MET A 301 -13.41 3.36 -29.46
CA MET A 301 -12.78 3.81 -30.71
C MET A 301 -13.40 5.13 -31.17
N ILE A 302 -12.54 6.05 -31.61
CA ILE A 302 -12.91 7.27 -32.33
C ILE A 302 -12.08 7.38 -33.58
N GLY A 303 -12.71 7.69 -34.73
CA GLY A 303 -12.03 7.83 -36.00
C GLY A 303 -12.94 7.48 -37.18
N GLY A 304 -12.45 7.64 -38.42
CA GLY A 304 -13.23 7.38 -39.61
C GLY A 304 -14.45 8.29 -39.79
N GLY A 305 -14.42 9.50 -39.21
CA GLY A 305 -15.56 10.44 -39.27
C GLY A 305 -16.73 10.04 -38.35
N ARG A 306 -16.55 9.05 -37.47
CA ARG A 306 -17.56 8.60 -36.51
C ARG A 306 -17.30 9.19 -35.14
N ALA A 307 -18.38 9.38 -34.38
CA ALA A 307 -18.27 9.69 -32.94
C ALA A 307 -17.61 8.52 -32.18
N ALA A 308 -17.01 8.82 -31.03
CA ALA A 308 -16.46 7.80 -30.18
C ALA A 308 -17.52 6.79 -29.74
N HIS A 309 -17.19 5.53 -29.79
CA HIS A 309 -18.10 4.43 -29.45
C HIS A 309 -17.34 3.24 -28.89
N SER A 310 -17.96 2.55 -27.96
CA SER A 310 -17.43 1.29 -27.44
C SER A 310 -17.45 0.22 -28.53
N LEU A 311 -16.34 -0.50 -28.72
CA LEU A 311 -16.27 -1.56 -29.71
C LEU A 311 -17.16 -2.73 -29.30
N PRO A 312 -18.01 -3.26 -30.22
CA PRO A 312 -18.89 -4.39 -29.93
C PRO A 312 -18.11 -5.72 -29.87
N VAL A 313 -17.33 -5.92 -28.83
CA VAL A 313 -16.61 -7.17 -28.53
C VAL A 313 -17.53 -8.11 -27.74
N PRO A 314 -17.57 -9.42 -28.05
CA PRO A 314 -18.36 -10.37 -27.28
C PRO A 314 -17.90 -10.40 -25.82
N ALA A 315 -18.83 -10.29 -24.89
CA ALA A 315 -18.56 -10.43 -23.47
C ALA A 315 -18.24 -11.89 -23.14
N ASP A 316 -16.96 -12.20 -22.96
CA ASP A 316 -16.48 -13.49 -22.48
C ASP A 316 -16.22 -13.41 -20.97
N LEU A 317 -16.26 -14.56 -20.29
CA LEU A 317 -16.11 -14.61 -18.83
C LEU A 317 -14.71 -14.17 -18.38
N PRO A 318 -14.58 -13.58 -17.18
CA PRO A 318 -13.28 -13.30 -16.57
C PRO A 318 -12.36 -14.52 -16.55
N LEU A 319 -11.06 -14.28 -16.46
CA LEU A 319 -10.07 -15.34 -16.23
C LEU A 319 -10.28 -15.95 -14.83
N GLY A 320 -9.97 -17.23 -14.69
CA GLY A 320 -10.09 -17.94 -13.41
C GLY A 320 -11.49 -18.49 -13.12
N THR A 321 -12.48 -18.19 -13.96
CA THR A 321 -13.81 -18.82 -13.87
C THR A 321 -13.70 -20.29 -14.27
N ARG A 322 -14.32 -21.21 -13.52
CA ARG A 322 -14.28 -22.66 -13.81
C ARG A 322 -15.14 -23.09 -14.99
N ILE A 323 -15.70 -22.14 -15.73
CA ILE A 323 -16.56 -22.38 -16.89
C ILE A 323 -15.73 -22.29 -18.14
N HIS A 324 -15.49 -23.41 -18.82
CA HIS A 324 -14.75 -23.44 -20.06
C HIS A 324 -15.63 -23.03 -21.25
N ARG A 325 -15.32 -21.91 -21.87
CA ARG A 325 -15.89 -21.48 -23.13
C ARG A 325 -14.77 -21.02 -24.07
N PRO A 326 -14.88 -21.28 -25.38
CA PRO A 326 -13.94 -20.74 -26.34
C PRO A 326 -13.93 -19.21 -26.28
N ARG A 327 -12.75 -18.62 -26.22
CA ARG A 327 -12.56 -17.16 -26.30
C ARG A 327 -12.85 -16.70 -27.73
N ARG A 328 -13.42 -15.52 -27.84
CA ARG A 328 -13.84 -14.94 -29.12
C ARG A 328 -13.00 -13.73 -29.48
N VAL A 329 -12.77 -13.52 -30.77
CA VAL A 329 -12.03 -12.37 -31.28
C VAL A 329 -12.94 -11.58 -32.27
N ARG A 330 -12.76 -10.25 -32.24
CA ARG A 330 -13.33 -9.35 -33.25
C ARG A 330 -12.23 -8.54 -33.89
N ARG A 331 -12.40 -8.28 -35.21
CA ARG A 331 -11.45 -7.51 -36.01
C ARG A 331 -12.09 -6.22 -36.47
N TYR A 332 -11.35 -5.15 -36.37
CA TYR A 332 -11.80 -3.82 -36.78
C TYR A 332 -10.76 -3.17 -37.69
N ALA A 333 -11.21 -2.40 -38.68
CA ALA A 333 -10.32 -1.55 -39.44
C ALA A 333 -9.76 -0.45 -38.50
N LEU A 334 -8.47 -0.26 -38.56
CA LEU A 334 -7.78 0.82 -37.85
C LEU A 334 -7.39 1.86 -38.92
N GLU A 335 -8.21 2.87 -39.10
CA GLU A 335 -7.99 3.92 -40.09
C GLU A 335 -6.90 4.91 -39.69
N PRO A 336 -6.22 5.61 -40.62
CA PRO A 336 -5.33 6.69 -40.26
C PRO A 336 -6.03 7.74 -39.39
N GLY A 337 -5.40 8.14 -38.33
CA GLY A 337 -5.96 9.07 -37.33
C GLY A 337 -6.92 8.44 -36.32
N ALA A 338 -7.31 7.17 -36.49
CA ALA A 338 -8.15 6.48 -35.50
C ALA A 338 -7.42 6.32 -34.17
N LEU A 339 -8.17 6.52 -33.07
CA LEU A 339 -7.71 6.36 -31.70
C LEU A 339 -8.53 5.26 -31.02
N LEU A 340 -7.84 4.36 -30.32
CA LEU A 340 -8.38 3.36 -29.40
C LEU A 340 -8.03 3.77 -27.97
N PHE A 341 -9.04 3.73 -27.11
CA PHE A 341 -8.88 4.06 -25.70
C PHE A 341 -9.27 2.86 -24.85
N PHE A 342 -8.28 2.29 -24.15
CA PHE A 342 -8.42 1.18 -23.24
C PHE A 342 -8.45 1.75 -21.81
N PHE A 343 -9.23 1.17 -20.91
CA PHE A 343 -9.42 1.66 -19.56
C PHE A 343 -9.92 0.54 -18.63
N THR A 344 -9.64 0.63 -17.35
CA THR A 344 -10.23 -0.23 -16.31
C THR A 344 -11.54 0.35 -15.80
N ASP A 345 -12.37 -0.47 -15.18
CA ASP A 345 -13.73 -0.12 -14.74
C ASP A 345 -13.76 1.00 -13.71
N GLY A 346 -12.73 1.14 -12.86
CA GLY A 346 -12.57 2.25 -11.94
C GLY A 346 -12.67 3.65 -12.59
N LEU A 347 -12.40 3.75 -13.92
CA LEU A 347 -12.61 4.99 -14.66
C LEU A 347 -14.09 5.30 -14.86
N VAL A 348 -14.88 4.32 -15.29
CA VAL A 348 -16.28 4.51 -15.75
C VAL A 348 -17.29 4.36 -14.61
N GLU A 349 -16.99 3.60 -13.56
CA GLU A 349 -17.86 3.44 -12.38
C GLU A 349 -18.08 4.75 -11.62
N ARG A 350 -17.23 5.75 -11.82
CA ARG A 350 -17.34 7.07 -11.18
C ARG A 350 -18.41 7.97 -11.80
N TRP A 351 -18.78 7.74 -13.05
CA TRP A 351 -19.54 8.70 -13.83
C TRP A 351 -21.02 8.39 -13.98
N GLY A 352 -21.55 7.45 -13.21
CA GLY A 352 -22.99 7.19 -13.23
C GLY A 352 -23.39 6.01 -12.35
N PRO A 353 -24.69 5.77 -12.22
CA PRO A 353 -25.22 4.66 -11.44
C PRO A 353 -25.00 3.30 -12.15
N THR A 354 -24.69 3.31 -13.45
CA THR A 354 -24.41 2.11 -14.23
C THR A 354 -23.14 2.27 -15.06
N ILE A 355 -22.49 1.16 -15.38
CA ILE A 355 -21.29 1.14 -16.24
C ILE A 355 -21.59 1.73 -17.64
N ASP A 356 -22.82 1.55 -18.13
CA ASP A 356 -23.26 2.09 -19.43
C ASP A 356 -23.34 3.63 -19.41
N ASP A 357 -23.68 4.23 -18.26
CA ASP A 357 -23.67 5.67 -18.09
C ASP A 357 -22.24 6.21 -18.17
N GLY A 358 -21.30 5.56 -17.44
CA GLY A 358 -19.89 5.90 -17.49
C GLY A 358 -19.28 5.74 -18.88
N LEU A 359 -19.61 4.66 -19.60
CA LEU A 359 -19.16 4.44 -20.98
C LEU A 359 -19.66 5.51 -21.95
N ARG A 360 -20.91 5.97 -21.80
CA ARG A 360 -21.44 7.08 -22.59
C ARG A 360 -20.67 8.36 -22.30
N GLN A 361 -20.49 8.70 -21.03
CA GLN A 361 -19.76 9.90 -20.65
C GLN A 361 -18.30 9.88 -21.12
N LEU A 362 -17.61 8.73 -21.01
CA LEU A 362 -16.28 8.54 -21.57
C LEU A 362 -16.28 8.79 -23.10
N SER A 363 -17.23 8.19 -23.81
CA SER A 363 -17.34 8.35 -25.26
C SER A 363 -17.58 9.81 -25.66
N ASP A 364 -18.43 10.53 -24.92
CA ASP A 364 -18.75 11.93 -25.18
C ASP A 364 -17.57 12.89 -24.89
N SER A 365 -16.66 12.50 -23.99
CA SER A 365 -15.50 13.30 -23.58
C SER A 365 -14.25 13.07 -24.42
N LEU A 366 -14.16 11.93 -25.14
CA LEU A 366 -12.94 11.57 -25.86
C LEU A 366 -12.74 12.39 -27.14
N VAL A 367 -11.50 12.85 -27.32
CA VAL A 367 -11.05 13.54 -28.52
C VAL A 367 -9.90 12.78 -29.21
N ALA A 368 -9.87 12.76 -30.53
CA ALA A 368 -8.88 11.99 -31.31
C ALA A 368 -7.70 12.83 -31.81
N THR A 369 -7.34 13.92 -31.14
CA THR A 369 -6.24 14.81 -31.54
C THR A 369 -4.88 14.16 -31.41
N SER A 370 -4.58 13.58 -30.25
CA SER A 370 -3.39 12.77 -29.95
C SER A 370 -3.68 11.78 -28.85
N ALA A 371 -2.86 10.73 -28.71
CA ALA A 371 -2.96 9.79 -27.61
C ALA A 371 -2.74 10.50 -26.25
N GLU A 372 -1.76 11.42 -26.19
CA GLU A 372 -1.45 12.21 -25.01
C GLU A 372 -2.61 13.12 -24.58
N THR A 373 -3.20 13.84 -25.56
CA THR A 373 -4.35 14.72 -25.28
C THR A 373 -5.54 13.92 -24.78
N ALA A 374 -5.84 12.76 -25.37
CA ALA A 374 -6.93 11.91 -24.94
C ALA A 374 -6.76 11.46 -23.47
N CYS A 375 -5.56 11.04 -23.08
CA CYS A 375 -5.26 10.70 -21.68
C CYS A 375 -5.32 11.92 -20.76
N ALA A 376 -4.77 13.06 -21.16
CA ALA A 376 -4.73 14.27 -20.34
C ALA A 376 -6.12 14.87 -20.09
N GLU A 377 -6.99 14.92 -21.10
CA GLU A 377 -8.35 15.42 -20.95
C GLU A 377 -9.21 14.49 -20.11
N THR A 378 -9.07 13.16 -20.31
CA THR A 378 -9.74 12.18 -19.46
C THR A 378 -9.30 12.32 -18.00
N MET A 379 -7.98 12.51 -17.77
CA MET A 379 -7.46 12.76 -16.43
C MET A 379 -7.98 14.07 -15.84
N GLY A 380 -8.06 15.15 -16.62
CA GLY A 380 -8.61 16.43 -16.19
C GLY A 380 -10.08 16.32 -15.74
N ALA A 381 -10.88 15.50 -16.45
CA ALA A 381 -12.26 15.21 -16.08
C ALA A 381 -12.36 14.37 -14.79
N LEU A 382 -11.34 13.57 -14.44
CA LEU A 382 -11.29 12.78 -13.21
C LEU A 382 -10.99 13.60 -11.95
N VAL A 383 -10.34 14.75 -12.08
CA VAL A 383 -9.92 15.61 -10.95
C VAL A 383 -11.09 16.42 -10.37
N ASP A 384 -12.27 15.89 -10.43
CA ASP A 384 -13.55 16.46 -9.93
C ASP A 384 -13.62 16.58 -8.39
N GLY A 385 -12.50 16.42 -7.68
CA GLY A 385 -12.43 16.51 -6.21
C GLY A 385 -13.06 15.33 -5.46
N ARG A 386 -13.54 14.28 -6.15
CA ARG A 386 -14.09 13.07 -5.52
C ARG A 386 -12.96 12.08 -5.19
N PRO A 387 -12.99 11.47 -3.99
CA PRO A 387 -12.04 10.43 -3.65
C PRO A 387 -12.05 9.28 -4.68
N LEU A 388 -10.87 8.78 -5.02
CA LEU A 388 -10.71 7.58 -5.84
C LEU A 388 -11.03 6.35 -4.97
N VAL A 389 -12.04 5.59 -5.37
CA VAL A 389 -12.45 4.36 -4.65
C VAL A 389 -11.63 3.16 -5.14
N ASP A 390 -11.29 3.14 -6.42
CA ASP A 390 -10.51 2.08 -7.06
C ASP A 390 -9.37 2.64 -7.90
N ASP A 391 -8.44 1.77 -8.29
CA ASP A 391 -7.36 2.11 -9.20
C ASP A 391 -7.90 2.40 -10.60
N ILE A 392 -7.17 3.18 -11.36
CA ILE A 392 -7.51 3.53 -12.72
C ILE A 392 -6.28 3.34 -13.59
N ALA A 393 -6.36 2.44 -14.54
CA ALA A 393 -5.43 2.35 -15.64
C ALA A 393 -6.11 2.82 -16.94
N MET A 394 -5.39 3.57 -17.75
CA MET A 394 -5.85 3.95 -19.09
C MET A 394 -4.68 3.94 -20.07
N LEU A 395 -4.97 3.55 -21.30
CA LEU A 395 -4.02 3.50 -22.39
C LEU A 395 -4.70 3.96 -23.69
N ALA A 396 -4.17 5.01 -24.28
CA ALA A 396 -4.57 5.49 -25.60
C ALA A 396 -3.58 5.01 -26.66
N LEU A 397 -4.08 4.53 -27.77
CA LEU A 397 -3.35 4.17 -28.98
C LEU A 397 -3.93 4.94 -30.15
N ARG A 398 -3.12 5.66 -30.92
CA ARG A 398 -3.54 6.37 -32.12
C ARG A 398 -2.72 5.93 -33.32
N ARG A 399 -3.37 5.59 -34.45
CA ARG A 399 -2.69 5.41 -35.71
C ARG A 399 -2.32 6.78 -36.32
N ARG A 400 -1.04 6.96 -36.68
CA ARG A 400 -0.54 8.15 -37.36
C ARG A 400 -0.83 8.14 -38.84
#